data_6f8a2162353ffed89a7eef17a930c2ab
#
_entry.id   6f8a2162353ffed89a7eef17a930c2ab
#
_cell.length_a   1.000
_cell.length_b   1.000
_cell.length_c   1.000
_cell.angle_alpha   90.00
_cell.angle_beta   90.00
_cell.angle_gamma   90.00
#
_symmetry.space_group_name_H-M   'P 1'
#
loop_
_entity.id
_entity.type
_entity.pdbx_description
1 polymer ?
#
loop_
_entity_poly.entity_id
_entity_poly.type
_entity_poly.pdbx_seq_one_letter_code
_entity_poly.pdbx_strand_id
1 'polypeptide(L)'
;MEDGGSAEIAVVGNEGIVGVSLFMGGQSTPSRAVVQSAGTGYRMTSRALMDEFNRAGPVLHLLLRYTQALITQMAQTAVCNRHHSLDQQLCRWLLLSMDRLDGNELVMTQELIANMLGVRREGVTEGALKLQKAGLIQYARGHITILDRPGLEARTCECYAVVKKEYDRLLPVQLAG
;
A
#
# COMPACT_ATOMS: atom_id res chain seq x y z
N MET A 1 -13.11 -5.47 -12.46
CA MET A 1 -13.26 -5.88 -13.88
C MET A 1 -14.60 -6.59 -14.02
N GLU A 2 -15.13 -6.72 -15.23
CA GLU A 2 -16.45 -7.38 -15.48
C GLU A 2 -16.47 -8.85 -15.05
N ASP A 3 -15.33 -9.53 -15.12
CA ASP A 3 -15.14 -10.92 -14.67
C ASP A 3 -14.95 -11.07 -13.14
N GLY A 4 -15.08 -9.98 -12.38
CA GLY A 4 -14.85 -9.95 -10.94
C GLY A 4 -13.38 -9.83 -10.52
N GLY A 5 -12.45 -9.84 -11.48
CA GLY A 5 -11.02 -9.68 -11.20
C GLY A 5 -10.71 -8.30 -10.61
N SER A 6 -9.80 -8.27 -9.64
CA SER A 6 -9.33 -7.04 -8.99
C SER A 6 -7.83 -7.10 -8.75
N ALA A 7 -7.21 -5.95 -8.62
CA ALA A 7 -5.83 -5.83 -8.17
C ALA A 7 -5.69 -4.56 -7.33
N GLU A 8 -4.79 -4.58 -6.37
CA GLU A 8 -4.44 -3.42 -5.60
C GLU A 8 -3.57 -2.48 -6.44
N ILE A 9 -3.93 -1.21 -6.42
CA ILE A 9 -3.15 -0.16 -7.08
C ILE A 9 -2.30 0.63 -6.08
N ALA A 10 -2.76 0.71 -4.84
CA ALA A 10 -2.07 1.39 -3.74
C ALA A 10 -2.58 0.90 -2.39
N VAL A 11 -1.75 0.98 -1.37
CA VAL A 11 -2.11 0.81 0.03
C VAL A 11 -2.01 2.15 0.76
N VAL A 12 -2.95 2.42 1.66
CA VAL A 12 -3.06 3.67 2.42
C VAL A 12 -2.99 3.34 3.90
N GLY A 13 -2.12 4.03 4.63
CA GLY A 13 -1.95 3.93 6.07
C GLY A 13 -2.28 5.23 6.80
N ASN A 14 -1.66 5.41 7.96
CA ASN A 14 -1.83 6.60 8.80
C ASN A 14 -1.32 7.90 8.15
N GLU A 15 -0.47 7.78 7.14
CA GLU A 15 0.08 8.90 6.35
C GLU A 15 -0.88 9.44 5.31
N GLY A 16 -2.00 8.77 5.07
CA GLY A 16 -2.79 8.99 3.87
C GLY A 16 -4.29 9.15 4.06
N ILE A 17 -4.97 9.36 2.96
CA ILE A 17 -6.41 9.59 2.88
C ILE A 17 -7.01 8.77 1.74
N VAL A 18 -8.17 8.16 1.99
CA VAL A 18 -9.03 7.57 0.97
C VAL A 18 -10.04 8.60 0.51
N GLY A 19 -10.17 8.80 -0.81
CA GLY A 19 -11.12 9.75 -1.40
C GLY A 19 -10.47 10.95 -2.09
N VAL A 20 -9.25 10.82 -2.58
CA VAL A 20 -8.54 11.89 -3.32
C VAL A 20 -9.32 12.42 -4.52
N SER A 21 -10.18 11.60 -5.15
CA SER A 21 -11.04 12.01 -6.25
C SER A 21 -11.93 13.21 -5.92
N LEU A 22 -12.27 13.39 -4.65
CA LEU A 22 -13.16 14.46 -4.21
C LEU A 22 -12.58 15.84 -4.51
N PHE A 23 -11.35 16.11 -4.07
CA PHE A 23 -10.70 17.41 -4.28
C PHE A 23 -10.00 17.52 -5.65
N MET A 24 -9.85 16.40 -6.35
CA MET A 24 -9.40 16.39 -7.74
C MET A 24 -10.53 16.63 -8.75
N GLY A 25 -11.75 16.94 -8.29
CA GLY A 25 -12.90 17.26 -9.11
C GLY A 25 -13.70 16.06 -9.62
N GLY A 26 -13.37 14.84 -9.18
CA GLY A 26 -14.01 13.61 -9.68
C GLY A 26 -15.33 13.25 -9.01
N GLN A 27 -15.70 13.83 -7.88
CA GLN A 27 -16.90 13.55 -7.07
C GLN A 27 -17.15 12.07 -6.75
N SER A 28 -16.74 11.15 -7.62
CA SER A 28 -16.81 9.71 -7.49
C SER A 28 -15.55 9.04 -8.05
N THR A 29 -15.39 7.75 -7.78
CA THR A 29 -14.27 6.94 -8.27
C THR A 29 -14.76 5.56 -8.65
N PRO A 30 -14.25 4.94 -9.73
CA PRO A 30 -14.51 3.54 -10.05
C PRO A 30 -13.75 2.57 -9.13
N SER A 31 -12.83 3.06 -8.32
CA SER A 31 -12.04 2.25 -7.39
C SER A 31 -12.78 1.97 -6.10
N ARG A 32 -12.53 0.81 -5.50
CA ARG A 32 -13.05 0.41 -4.19
C ARG A 32 -11.93 0.41 -3.16
N ALA A 33 -12.17 0.99 -2.00
CA ALA A 33 -11.30 0.83 -0.85
C ALA A 33 -11.72 -0.42 -0.05
N VAL A 34 -10.74 -1.20 0.38
CA VAL A 34 -10.91 -2.42 1.18
C VAL A 34 -10.03 -2.31 2.41
N VAL A 35 -10.58 -2.58 3.58
CA VAL A 35 -9.80 -2.65 4.82
C VAL A 35 -9.00 -3.94 4.80
N GLN A 36 -7.67 -3.83 4.83
CA GLN A 36 -6.75 -4.97 4.85
C GLN A 36 -6.43 -5.43 6.27
N SER A 37 -6.30 -4.49 7.19
CA SER A 37 -5.96 -4.77 8.59
C SER A 37 -6.86 -3.96 9.50
N ALA A 38 -7.15 -4.49 10.69
CA ALA A 38 -7.90 -3.78 11.72
C ALA A 38 -7.14 -2.52 12.14
N GLY A 39 -7.86 -1.48 12.48
CA GLY A 39 -7.28 -0.21 12.91
C GLY A 39 -8.33 0.84 13.19
N THR A 40 -7.89 2.06 13.41
CA THR A 40 -8.73 3.23 13.61
C THR A 40 -8.51 4.24 12.49
N GLY A 41 -9.53 5.04 12.20
CA GLY A 41 -9.44 6.08 11.19
C GLY A 41 -10.37 7.25 11.52
N TYR A 42 -10.04 8.41 11.00
CA TYR A 42 -10.89 9.59 11.10
C TYR A 42 -11.74 9.73 9.85
N ARG A 43 -12.98 10.14 10.03
CA ARG A 43 -13.92 10.40 8.93
C ARG A 43 -14.23 11.89 8.88
N MET A 44 -14.06 12.46 7.70
CA MET A 44 -14.44 13.86 7.42
C MET A 44 -15.56 13.89 6.37
N THR A 45 -16.47 14.87 6.48
CA THR A 45 -17.46 15.09 5.42
C THR A 45 -16.80 15.73 4.19
N SER A 46 -17.37 15.46 3.01
CA SER A 46 -16.89 16.07 1.76
C SER A 46 -16.90 17.59 1.84
N ARG A 47 -17.92 18.18 2.46
CA ARG A 47 -18.03 19.63 2.63
C ARG A 47 -16.86 20.19 3.45
N ALA A 48 -16.59 19.61 4.61
CA ALA A 48 -15.50 20.07 5.47
C ALA A 48 -14.12 19.96 4.77
N LEU A 49 -13.88 18.86 4.04
CA LEU A 49 -12.65 18.71 3.27
C LEU A 49 -12.54 19.76 2.16
N MET A 50 -13.62 20.01 1.42
CA MET A 50 -13.60 21.01 0.33
C MET A 50 -13.48 22.44 0.87
N ASP A 51 -14.08 22.75 2.02
CA ASP A 51 -13.91 24.04 2.67
C ASP A 51 -12.43 24.29 3.04
N GLU A 52 -11.74 23.29 3.61
CA GLU A 52 -10.30 23.37 3.89
C GLU A 52 -9.45 23.44 2.62
N PHE A 53 -9.78 22.65 1.60
CA PHE A 53 -9.07 22.66 0.31
C PHE A 53 -9.16 24.05 -0.34
N ASN A 54 -10.34 24.68 -0.35
CA ASN A 54 -10.60 25.97 -0.98
C ASN A 54 -9.99 27.17 -0.20
N ARG A 55 -9.64 26.97 1.08
CA ARG A 55 -8.87 27.98 1.84
C ARG A 55 -7.45 28.18 1.31
N ALA A 56 -6.97 27.28 0.46
CA ALA A 56 -5.64 27.33 -0.16
C ALA A 56 -4.48 27.45 0.85
N GLY A 57 -4.67 26.87 2.03
CA GLY A 57 -3.71 26.89 3.14
C GLY A 57 -2.83 25.62 3.20
N PRO A 58 -2.22 25.34 4.37
CA PRO A 58 -1.32 24.19 4.55
C PRO A 58 -1.96 22.85 4.19
N VAL A 59 -3.28 22.68 4.42
CA VAL A 59 -4.03 21.45 4.10
C VAL A 59 -4.02 21.18 2.60
N LEU A 60 -4.23 22.19 1.75
CA LEU A 60 -4.13 22.05 0.30
C LEU A 60 -2.76 21.50 -0.10
N HIS A 61 -1.68 22.10 0.41
CA HIS A 61 -0.32 21.67 0.07
C HIS A 61 -0.04 20.24 0.53
N LEU A 62 -0.56 19.83 1.70
CA LEU A 62 -0.43 18.48 2.21
C LEU A 62 -1.17 17.48 1.32
N LEU A 63 -2.42 17.78 0.94
CA LEU A 63 -3.23 16.94 0.04
C LEU A 63 -2.58 16.78 -1.34
N LEU A 64 -2.00 17.83 -1.91
CA LEU A 64 -1.28 17.76 -3.19
C LEU A 64 -0.01 16.91 -3.09
N ARG A 65 0.79 17.07 -2.02
CA ARG A 65 1.98 16.24 -1.78
C ARG A 65 1.61 14.77 -1.60
N TYR A 66 0.57 14.48 -0.81
CA TYR A 66 0.06 13.12 -0.67
C TYR A 66 -0.40 12.54 -2.00
N THR A 67 -1.14 13.31 -2.80
CA THR A 67 -1.59 12.87 -4.13
C THR A 67 -0.40 12.54 -5.03
N GLN A 68 0.66 13.34 -5.01
CA GLN A 68 1.88 13.05 -5.77
C GLN A 68 2.54 11.74 -5.31
N ALA A 69 2.66 11.51 -4.00
CA ALA A 69 3.19 10.26 -3.44
C ALA A 69 2.33 9.05 -3.86
N LEU A 70 1.01 9.19 -3.79
CA LEU A 70 0.06 8.16 -4.20
C LEU A 70 0.17 7.83 -5.70
N ILE A 71 0.28 8.84 -6.57
CA ILE A 71 0.52 8.65 -8.01
C ILE A 71 1.81 7.88 -8.26
N THR A 72 2.89 8.22 -7.54
CA THR A 72 4.17 7.49 -7.62
C THR A 72 3.99 6.02 -7.20
N GLN A 73 3.27 5.74 -6.12
CA GLN A 73 2.99 4.37 -5.68
C GLN A 73 2.21 3.59 -6.75
N MET A 74 1.16 4.20 -7.32
CA MET A 74 0.34 3.57 -8.37
C MET A 74 1.17 3.29 -9.64
N ALA A 75 1.99 4.25 -10.08
CA ALA A 75 2.88 4.08 -11.22
C ALA A 75 3.90 2.96 -11.01
N GLN A 76 4.55 2.93 -9.83
CA GLN A 76 5.50 1.86 -9.48
C GLN A 76 4.82 0.50 -9.34
N THR A 77 3.56 0.45 -8.86
CA THR A 77 2.78 -0.79 -8.82
C THR A 77 2.55 -1.33 -10.23
N ALA A 78 2.14 -0.47 -11.18
CA ALA A 78 1.92 -0.87 -12.56
C ALA A 78 3.20 -1.39 -13.23
N VAL A 79 4.32 -0.67 -13.09
CA VAL A 79 5.63 -1.08 -13.61
C VAL A 79 6.08 -2.41 -12.98
N CYS A 80 5.98 -2.51 -11.66
CA CYS A 80 6.38 -3.71 -10.91
C CYS A 80 5.58 -4.94 -11.37
N ASN A 81 4.27 -4.82 -11.51
CA ASN A 81 3.41 -5.92 -11.94
C ASN A 81 3.71 -6.38 -13.37
N ARG A 82 4.27 -5.51 -14.21
CA ARG A 82 4.62 -5.84 -15.60
C ARG A 82 6.01 -6.46 -15.74
N HIS A 83 6.98 -6.01 -14.95
CA HIS A 83 8.41 -6.26 -15.24
C HIS A 83 9.13 -7.09 -14.18
N HIS A 84 8.60 -7.20 -12.97
CA HIS A 84 9.26 -7.91 -11.89
C HIS A 84 8.63 -9.28 -11.62
N SER A 85 9.42 -10.19 -11.05
CA SER A 85 8.95 -11.51 -10.67
C SER A 85 7.93 -11.43 -9.53
N LEU A 86 7.07 -12.45 -9.43
CA LEU A 86 6.08 -12.54 -8.34
C LEU A 86 6.75 -12.54 -6.95
N ASP A 87 7.92 -13.12 -6.82
CA ASP A 87 8.72 -13.12 -5.60
C ASP A 87 9.07 -11.68 -5.18
N GLN A 88 9.54 -10.85 -6.12
CA GLN A 88 9.85 -9.43 -5.88
C GLN A 88 8.58 -8.61 -5.60
N GLN A 89 7.49 -8.87 -6.32
CA GLN A 89 6.20 -8.21 -6.08
C GLN A 89 5.66 -8.52 -4.68
N LEU A 90 5.76 -9.79 -4.24
CA LEU A 90 5.33 -10.22 -2.91
C LEU A 90 6.17 -9.55 -1.82
N CYS A 91 7.51 -9.50 -1.97
CA CYS A 91 8.38 -8.80 -1.02
C CYS A 91 8.03 -7.31 -0.93
N ARG A 92 7.87 -6.63 -2.08
CA ARG A 92 7.45 -5.22 -2.14
C ARG A 92 6.12 -4.99 -1.43
N TRP A 93 5.14 -5.83 -1.73
CA TRP A 93 3.81 -5.72 -1.16
C TRP A 93 3.82 -5.91 0.37
N LEU A 94 4.55 -6.93 0.87
CA LEU A 94 4.73 -7.15 2.30
C LEU A 94 5.37 -5.93 2.98
N LEU A 95 6.45 -5.39 2.42
CA LEU A 95 7.15 -4.22 2.97
C LEU A 95 6.26 -2.99 3.01
N LEU A 96 5.54 -2.67 1.91
CA LEU A 96 4.62 -1.53 1.87
C LEU A 96 3.46 -1.67 2.85
N SER A 97 2.95 -2.89 3.07
CA SER A 97 1.91 -3.16 4.06
C SER A 97 2.46 -2.99 5.48
N MET A 98 3.67 -3.51 5.75
CA MET A 98 4.30 -3.40 7.07
C MET A 98 4.73 -1.98 7.44
N ASP A 99 5.08 -1.15 6.45
CA ASP A 99 5.37 0.28 6.69
C ASP A 99 4.16 1.05 7.24
N ARG A 100 2.95 0.48 7.15
CA ARG A 100 1.67 1.06 7.55
C ARG A 100 1.01 0.39 8.75
N LEU A 101 1.72 -0.54 9.35
CA LEU A 101 1.26 -1.30 10.52
C LEU A 101 2.24 -1.14 11.67
N ASP A 102 1.72 -1.16 12.88
CA ASP A 102 2.55 -1.29 14.08
C ASP A 102 2.94 -2.76 14.27
N GLY A 103 4.23 -3.01 14.53
CA GLY A 103 4.76 -4.36 14.75
C GLY A 103 5.26 -5.04 13.48
N ASN A 104 5.29 -6.38 13.50
CA ASN A 104 5.85 -7.22 12.43
C ASN A 104 4.89 -8.30 11.91
N GLU A 105 3.60 -8.20 12.24
CA GLU A 105 2.58 -9.17 11.87
C GLU A 105 1.51 -8.58 10.96
N LEU A 106 1.14 -9.32 9.92
CA LEU A 106 0.05 -9.05 9.01
C LEU A 106 -0.92 -10.23 8.99
N VAL A 107 -2.21 -9.98 9.19
CA VAL A 107 -3.25 -11.03 9.13
C VAL A 107 -3.92 -10.99 7.77
N MET A 108 -3.57 -11.93 6.91
CA MET A 108 -4.13 -12.00 5.56
C MET A 108 -4.04 -13.40 4.95
N THR A 109 -5.11 -13.83 4.26
CA THR A 109 -5.12 -15.11 3.56
C THR A 109 -4.38 -15.03 2.23
N GLN A 110 -3.86 -16.18 1.76
CA GLN A 110 -3.21 -16.25 0.43
C GLN A 110 -4.15 -15.84 -0.72
N GLU A 111 -5.44 -16.09 -0.57
CA GLU A 111 -6.46 -15.68 -1.54
C GLU A 111 -6.55 -14.14 -1.64
N LEU A 112 -6.58 -13.45 -0.50
CA LEU A 112 -6.59 -11.98 -0.50
C LEU A 112 -5.30 -11.41 -1.08
N ILE A 113 -4.14 -11.98 -0.73
CA ILE A 113 -2.85 -11.55 -1.31
C ILE A 113 -2.86 -11.75 -2.82
N ALA A 114 -3.36 -12.89 -3.30
CA ALA A 114 -3.47 -13.18 -4.74
C ALA A 114 -4.36 -12.15 -5.45
N ASN A 115 -5.49 -11.79 -4.85
CA ASN A 115 -6.38 -10.76 -5.37
C ASN A 115 -5.71 -9.36 -5.36
N MET A 116 -4.93 -9.02 -4.31
CA MET A 116 -4.20 -7.75 -4.25
C MET A 116 -3.12 -7.67 -5.34
N LEU A 117 -2.36 -8.75 -5.53
CA LEU A 117 -1.30 -8.81 -6.55
C LEU A 117 -1.82 -9.04 -7.98
N GLY A 118 -3.10 -9.40 -8.14
CA GLY A 118 -3.69 -9.74 -9.44
C GLY A 118 -3.11 -11.02 -10.04
N VAL A 119 -2.79 -12.02 -9.20
CA VAL A 119 -2.16 -13.29 -9.59
C VAL A 119 -2.97 -14.47 -9.09
N ARG A 120 -2.59 -15.70 -9.50
CA ARG A 120 -3.20 -16.93 -9.00
C ARG A 120 -2.71 -17.25 -7.59
N ARG A 121 -3.58 -17.81 -6.76
CA ARG A 121 -3.29 -18.21 -5.39
C ARG A 121 -2.09 -19.17 -5.27
N GLU A 122 -1.94 -20.09 -6.22
CA GLU A 122 -0.83 -21.05 -6.26
C GLU A 122 0.53 -20.34 -6.30
N GLY A 123 0.63 -19.25 -7.08
CA GLY A 123 1.83 -18.44 -7.16
C GLY A 123 2.18 -17.78 -5.82
N VAL A 124 1.18 -17.26 -5.11
CA VAL A 124 1.38 -16.68 -3.75
C VAL A 124 1.83 -17.78 -2.78
N THR A 125 1.21 -18.97 -2.85
CA THR A 125 1.61 -20.11 -2.00
C THR A 125 3.07 -20.47 -2.22
N GLU A 126 3.49 -20.59 -3.48
CA GLU A 126 4.87 -20.92 -3.84
C GLU A 126 5.85 -19.81 -3.37
N GLY A 127 5.52 -18.54 -3.64
CA GLY A 127 6.32 -17.39 -3.21
C GLY A 127 6.48 -17.34 -1.70
N ALA A 128 5.39 -17.47 -0.95
CA ALA A 128 5.41 -17.47 0.50
C ALA A 128 6.26 -18.63 1.07
N LEU A 129 6.17 -19.83 0.49
CA LEU A 129 7.02 -20.97 0.87
C LEU A 129 8.50 -20.70 0.61
N LYS A 130 8.85 -20.03 -0.50
CA LYS A 130 10.24 -19.62 -0.78
C LYS A 130 10.77 -18.64 0.25
N LEU A 131 9.96 -17.64 0.61
CA LEU A 131 10.34 -16.65 1.63
C LEU A 131 10.48 -17.30 3.02
N GLN A 132 9.58 -18.24 3.36
CA GLN A 132 9.65 -18.97 4.62
C GLN A 132 10.87 -19.89 4.69
N LYS A 133 11.19 -20.63 3.62
CA LYS A 133 12.42 -21.45 3.54
C LYS A 133 13.70 -20.61 3.66
N ALA A 134 13.66 -19.36 3.18
CA ALA A 134 14.76 -18.42 3.31
C ALA A 134 14.84 -17.77 4.73
N GLY A 135 13.93 -18.08 5.64
CA GLY A 135 13.89 -17.51 6.99
C GLY A 135 13.42 -16.04 7.04
N LEU A 136 12.85 -15.52 5.97
CA LEU A 136 12.45 -14.11 5.88
C LEU A 136 11.10 -13.83 6.54
N ILE A 137 10.19 -14.81 6.46
CA ILE A 137 8.84 -14.74 7.03
C ILE A 137 8.48 -16.06 7.70
N GLN A 138 7.48 -16.00 8.58
CA GLN A 138 6.70 -17.14 9.01
C GLN A 138 5.25 -16.94 8.54
N TYR A 139 4.66 -17.94 7.89
CA TYR A 139 3.29 -17.86 7.43
C TYR A 139 2.50 -19.09 7.89
N ALA A 140 1.54 -18.88 8.76
CA ALA A 140 0.70 -19.94 9.30
C ALA A 140 -0.72 -19.42 9.55
N ARG A 141 -1.73 -20.15 9.06
CA ARG A 141 -3.17 -19.90 9.33
C ARG A 141 -3.63 -18.46 9.04
N GLY A 142 -3.10 -17.84 8.00
CA GLY A 142 -3.45 -16.46 7.63
C GLY A 142 -2.64 -15.38 8.37
N HIS A 143 -1.70 -15.76 9.23
CA HIS A 143 -0.79 -14.84 9.92
C HIS A 143 0.58 -14.87 9.24
N ILE A 144 1.08 -13.72 8.88
CA ILE A 144 2.40 -13.51 8.29
C ILE A 144 3.21 -12.69 9.28
N THR A 145 4.28 -13.29 9.80
CA THR A 145 5.24 -12.58 10.66
C THR A 145 6.52 -12.34 9.87
N ILE A 146 6.98 -11.10 9.82
CA ILE A 146 8.27 -10.76 9.23
C ILE A 146 9.38 -11.10 10.24
N LEU A 147 10.27 -12.01 9.85
CA LEU A 147 11.40 -12.45 10.68
C LEU A 147 12.68 -11.68 10.35
N ASP A 148 12.89 -11.38 9.07
CA ASP A 148 14.07 -10.66 8.59
C ASP A 148 13.65 -9.60 7.55
N ARG A 149 13.41 -8.38 8.05
CA ARG A 149 13.06 -7.23 7.21
C ARG A 149 14.21 -6.82 6.27
N PRO A 150 15.47 -6.69 6.70
CA PRO A 150 16.59 -6.43 5.80
C PRO A 150 16.71 -7.46 4.67
N GLY A 151 16.51 -8.73 4.96
CA GLY A 151 16.47 -9.79 3.95
C GLY A 151 15.35 -9.63 2.93
N LEU A 152 14.15 -9.19 3.33
CA LEU A 152 13.07 -8.84 2.42
C LEU A 152 13.42 -7.62 1.56
N GLU A 153 14.04 -6.60 2.15
CA GLU A 153 14.48 -5.39 1.44
C GLU A 153 15.58 -5.70 0.42
N ALA A 154 16.48 -6.63 0.71
CA ALA A 154 17.50 -7.09 -0.25
C ALA A 154 16.89 -7.94 -1.39
N ARG A 155 15.75 -8.59 -1.17
CA ARG A 155 15.09 -9.46 -2.15
C ARG A 155 14.04 -8.77 -3.00
N THR A 156 13.52 -7.64 -2.55
CA THR A 156 12.53 -6.86 -3.32
C THR A 156 13.19 -6.18 -4.53
N CYS A 157 12.35 -5.60 -5.40
CA CYS A 157 12.82 -4.75 -6.48
C CYS A 157 12.96 -3.30 -6.02
N GLU A 158 13.62 -2.48 -6.84
CA GLU A 158 13.80 -1.03 -6.64
C GLU A 158 12.48 -0.26 -6.45
N CYS A 159 11.37 -0.81 -6.93
CA CYS A 159 10.05 -0.17 -6.82
C CYS A 159 9.66 0.13 -5.37
N TYR A 160 10.06 -0.70 -4.40
CA TYR A 160 9.85 -0.43 -2.98
C TYR A 160 10.61 0.83 -2.53
N ALA A 161 11.90 0.88 -2.82
CA ALA A 161 12.75 2.00 -2.41
C ALA A 161 12.32 3.33 -3.05
N VAL A 162 11.87 3.30 -4.31
CA VAL A 162 11.35 4.49 -5.01
C VAL A 162 10.10 5.02 -4.30
N VAL A 163 9.14 4.16 -3.99
CA VAL A 163 7.91 4.56 -3.28
C VAL A 163 8.24 5.09 -1.89
N LYS A 164 9.03 4.34 -1.11
CA LYS A 164 9.40 4.75 0.25
C LYS A 164 10.08 6.11 0.27
N LYS A 165 11.09 6.32 -0.57
CA LYS A 165 11.83 7.58 -0.67
C LYS A 165 10.92 8.76 -1.04
N GLU A 166 9.94 8.54 -1.92
CA GLU A 166 9.01 9.60 -2.34
C GLU A 166 8.02 9.95 -1.22
N TYR A 167 7.52 8.97 -0.48
CA TYR A 167 6.69 9.22 0.70
C TYR A 167 7.48 9.96 1.78
N ASP A 168 8.69 9.51 2.11
CA ASP A 168 9.56 10.15 3.11
C ASP A 168 9.88 11.62 2.72
N ARG A 169 10.07 11.89 1.43
CA ARG A 169 10.37 13.24 0.90
C ARG A 169 9.16 14.18 0.94
N LEU A 170 7.98 13.67 0.55
CA LEU A 170 6.78 14.49 0.39
C LEU A 170 5.98 14.62 1.68
N LEU A 171 6.01 13.61 2.52
CA LEU A 171 5.25 13.50 3.76
C LEU A 171 6.19 13.23 4.94
N PRO A 172 7.16 14.09 5.20
CA PRO A 172 8.05 13.90 6.34
C PRO A 172 7.20 13.85 7.61
N VAL A 173 7.45 12.86 8.46
CA VAL A 173 6.86 12.79 9.80
C VAL A 173 7.27 14.04 10.53
N GLN A 174 6.35 14.99 10.70
CA GLN A 174 6.54 16.07 11.65
C GLN A 174 6.48 15.43 13.04
N LEU A 175 7.62 15.20 13.64
CA LEU A 175 7.67 14.96 15.08
C LEU A 175 6.99 16.15 15.73
N ALA A 176 5.81 15.92 16.31
CA ALA A 176 5.13 16.93 17.11
C ALA A 176 6.10 17.31 18.24
N GLY A 177 6.64 18.53 18.15
CA GLY A 177 7.44 19.13 19.22
C GLY A 177 6.54 19.57 20.37
#